data_f4ce575798837b58807fe250c5fbe31c
#
_entry.id   f4ce575798837b58807fe250c5fbe31c
#
_cell.length_a   1.000
_cell.length_b   1.000
_cell.length_c   1.000
_cell.angle_alpha   90.00
_cell.angle_beta   90.00
_cell.angle_gamma   90.00
#
_symmetry.space_group_name_H-M   'P 1'
#
loop_
_entity.id
_entity.type
_entity.pdbx_description
1 polymer ?
#
loop_
_entity_poly.entity_id
_entity_poly.type
_entity_poly.pdbx_seq_one_letter_code
_entity_poly.pdbx_strand_id
1 'polypeptide(L)'
;MKDIVKAMLLRGTNVLLARRSSRPRNYPDRWSFPGGHVETGEALDDALVRELQEEIGLTPLVFWKIGEIIEPNPSINGDVLYHMYAVNAWAGGKPSIVGDEHSEIRWFSIHAACALQHLALAEYVPILRKLL
;
A
#
# COMPACT_ATOMS: atom_id res chain seq x y z
N MET A 1 -15.62 -11.34 4.14
CA MET A 1 -14.52 -10.38 4.35
C MET A 1 -13.89 -10.07 3.01
N LYS A 2 -13.67 -8.81 2.72
CA LYS A 2 -12.98 -8.38 1.51
C LYS A 2 -11.47 -8.49 1.71
N ASP A 3 -10.74 -8.79 0.63
CA ASP A 3 -9.28 -8.84 0.63
C ASP A 3 -8.73 -7.64 -0.13
N ILE A 4 -7.76 -6.96 0.48
CA ILE A 4 -7.02 -5.87 -0.13
C ILE A 4 -5.53 -6.20 -0.06
N VAL A 5 -4.82 -6.01 -1.16
CA VAL A 5 -3.35 -6.12 -1.20
C VAL A 5 -2.74 -4.72 -1.14
N LYS A 6 -1.65 -4.59 -0.39
CA LYS A 6 -0.89 -3.34 -0.25
C LYS A 6 0.59 -3.61 -0.44
N ALA A 7 1.29 -2.71 -1.12
CA ALA A 7 2.70 -2.86 -1.44
C ALA A 7 3.55 -1.80 -0.73
N MET A 8 4.53 -2.25 0.02
CA MET A 8 5.58 -1.42 0.59
C MET A 8 6.80 -1.54 -0.32
N LEU A 9 6.96 -0.60 -1.26
CA LEU A 9 8.13 -0.56 -2.14
C LEU A 9 9.32 -0.07 -1.35
N LEU A 10 10.43 -0.83 -1.44
CA LEU A 10 11.64 -0.56 -0.68
C LEU A 10 12.77 -0.14 -1.62
N ARG A 11 13.45 0.93 -1.26
CA ARG A 11 14.68 1.38 -1.90
C ARG A 11 15.68 1.71 -0.80
N GLY A 12 16.61 0.78 -0.53
CA GLY A 12 17.48 0.89 0.65
C GLY A 12 16.66 0.91 1.93
N THR A 13 16.83 1.95 2.74
CA THR A 13 16.08 2.16 3.98
C THR A 13 14.84 3.04 3.79
N ASN A 14 14.47 3.33 2.53
CA ASN A 14 13.31 4.16 2.21
C ASN A 14 12.15 3.31 1.73
N VAL A 15 10.96 3.79 1.99
CA VAL A 15 9.69 3.15 1.59
C VAL A 15 8.80 4.19 0.90
N LEU A 16 8.07 3.75 -0.12
CA LEU A 16 7.15 4.62 -0.86
C LEU A 16 5.77 4.61 -0.19
N LEU A 17 5.28 5.80 0.15
CA LEU A 17 3.90 5.97 0.57
C LEU A 17 3.13 6.78 -0.47
N ALA A 18 1.81 6.55 -0.48
CA ALA A 18 0.89 7.22 -1.36
C ALA A 18 -0.16 7.93 -0.50
N ARG A 19 -0.34 9.23 -0.73
CA ARG A 19 -1.36 10.00 -0.04
C ARG A 19 -2.67 9.82 -0.78
N ARG A 20 -3.70 9.37 -0.08
CA ARG A 20 -5.03 9.22 -0.64
C ARG A 20 -5.59 10.60 -0.96
N SER A 21 -6.26 10.72 -2.11
CA SER A 21 -6.93 11.98 -2.47
C SER A 21 -8.11 12.23 -1.53
N SER A 22 -8.72 13.40 -1.63
CA SER A 22 -9.85 13.78 -0.78
C SER A 22 -11.17 13.10 -1.17
N ARG A 23 -11.24 12.47 -2.35
CA ARG A 23 -12.47 11.86 -2.87
C ARG A 23 -12.86 10.52 -2.27
N PRO A 24 -11.93 9.58 -1.97
CA PRO A 24 -12.32 8.31 -1.37
C PRO A 24 -13.05 8.50 -0.05
N ARG A 25 -14.11 7.72 0.18
CA ARG A 25 -14.88 7.79 1.43
C ARG A 25 -14.09 7.30 2.63
N ASN A 26 -13.15 6.37 2.39
CA ASN A 26 -12.33 5.77 3.42
C ASN A 26 -10.96 6.41 3.44
N TYR A 27 -10.58 6.90 4.61
CA TYR A 27 -9.25 7.47 4.87
C TYR A 27 -8.82 8.57 3.90
N PRO A 28 -9.68 9.58 3.60
CA PRO A 28 -9.28 10.65 2.67
C PRO A 28 -8.10 11.44 3.23
N ASP A 29 -7.21 11.88 2.34
CA ASP A 29 -6.03 12.70 2.65
C ASP A 29 -5.02 12.05 3.61
N ARG A 30 -5.13 10.74 3.82
CA ARG A 30 -4.21 9.98 4.67
C ARG A 30 -3.13 9.29 3.85
N TRP A 31 -1.97 9.08 4.48
CA TRP A 31 -0.87 8.33 3.87
C TRP A 31 -1.13 6.83 4.00
N SER A 32 -0.96 6.15 2.89
CA SER A 32 -1.18 4.71 2.77
C SER A 32 -0.14 4.12 1.82
N PHE A 33 -0.36 2.90 1.39
CA PHE A 33 0.48 2.21 0.41
C PHE A 33 -0.34 1.92 -0.84
N PRO A 34 0.30 1.90 -2.02
CA PRO A 34 -0.42 1.50 -3.23
C PRO A 34 -0.94 0.08 -3.11
N GLY A 35 -2.07 -0.18 -3.71
CA GLY A 35 -2.75 -1.46 -3.69
C GLY A 35 -4.24 -1.31 -3.89
N GLY A 36 -4.98 -2.38 -3.74
CA GLY A 36 -6.43 -2.34 -3.93
C GLY A 36 -7.09 -3.69 -3.73
N HIS A 37 -8.36 -3.74 -4.09
CA HIS A 37 -9.20 -4.92 -3.88
C HIS A 37 -8.78 -6.09 -4.75
N VAL A 38 -8.75 -7.28 -4.14
CA VAL A 38 -8.61 -8.55 -4.84
C VAL A 38 -9.95 -8.89 -5.49
N GLU A 39 -9.94 -9.20 -6.77
CA GLU A 39 -11.14 -9.56 -7.50
C GLU A 39 -11.51 -11.03 -7.22
N THR A 40 -12.79 -11.36 -7.43
CA THR A 40 -13.28 -12.73 -7.25
C THR A 40 -12.48 -13.69 -8.13
N GLY A 41 -11.92 -14.74 -7.52
CA GLY A 41 -11.13 -15.74 -8.23
C GLY A 41 -9.69 -15.34 -8.54
N GLU A 42 -9.29 -14.12 -8.16
CA GLU A 42 -7.93 -13.63 -8.40
C GLU A 42 -7.01 -14.06 -7.25
N ALA A 43 -5.80 -14.54 -7.60
CA ALA A 43 -4.78 -14.81 -6.60
C ALA A 43 -4.22 -13.51 -6.03
N LEU A 44 -3.75 -13.53 -4.77
CA LEU A 44 -3.20 -12.34 -4.11
C LEU A 44 -2.03 -11.74 -4.89
N ASP A 45 -1.11 -12.57 -5.36
CA ASP A 45 0.05 -12.10 -6.13
C ASP A 45 -0.37 -11.44 -7.45
N ASP A 46 -1.37 -11.97 -8.13
CA ASP A 46 -1.88 -11.39 -9.37
C ASP A 46 -2.57 -10.07 -9.11
N ALA A 47 -3.31 -9.96 -8.01
CA ALA A 47 -3.93 -8.70 -7.60
C ALA A 47 -2.87 -7.63 -7.31
N LEU A 48 -1.79 -8.00 -6.63
CA LEU A 48 -0.69 -7.07 -6.34
C LEU A 48 -0.07 -6.53 -7.63
N VAL A 49 0.24 -7.42 -8.59
CA VAL A 49 0.80 -7.03 -9.89
C VAL A 49 -0.15 -6.09 -10.63
N ARG A 50 -1.41 -6.45 -10.72
CA ARG A 50 -2.42 -5.64 -11.41
C ARG A 50 -2.58 -4.27 -10.79
N GLU A 51 -2.72 -4.21 -9.46
CA GLU A 51 -2.93 -2.94 -8.74
C GLU A 51 -1.74 -2.00 -8.87
N LEU A 52 -0.52 -2.51 -8.78
CA LEU A 52 0.67 -1.66 -8.94
C LEU A 52 0.80 -1.11 -10.35
N GLN A 53 0.44 -1.88 -11.37
CA GLN A 53 0.40 -1.39 -12.74
C GLN A 53 -0.65 -0.29 -12.92
N GLU A 54 -1.83 -0.49 -12.34
CA GLU A 54 -2.94 0.47 -12.46
C GLU A 54 -2.67 1.77 -11.71
N GLU A 55 -2.05 1.71 -10.53
CA GLU A 55 -1.93 2.88 -9.66
C GLU A 55 -0.63 3.65 -9.81
N ILE A 56 0.49 2.96 -10.01
CA ILE A 56 1.81 3.61 -10.05
C ILE A 56 2.67 3.21 -11.25
N GLY A 57 2.12 2.44 -12.18
CA GLY A 57 2.77 2.14 -13.45
C GLY A 57 3.95 1.19 -13.36
N LEU A 58 4.02 0.35 -12.33
CA LEU A 58 5.14 -0.56 -12.09
C LEU A 58 4.69 -2.01 -12.09
N THR A 59 5.62 -2.90 -12.46
CA THR A 59 5.45 -4.35 -12.34
C THR A 59 6.39 -4.85 -11.24
N PRO A 60 5.87 -5.37 -10.11
CA PRO A 60 6.73 -5.93 -9.07
C PRO A 60 7.41 -7.21 -9.57
N LEU A 61 8.70 -7.35 -9.28
CA LEU A 61 9.51 -8.50 -9.73
C LEU A 61 9.93 -9.39 -8.55
N VAL A 62 10.33 -8.78 -7.44
CA VAL A 62 10.71 -9.50 -6.22
C VAL A 62 9.87 -8.94 -5.08
N PHE A 63 9.02 -9.78 -4.53
CA PHE A 63 8.11 -9.38 -3.47
C PHE A 63 7.73 -10.58 -2.60
N TRP A 64 7.35 -10.29 -1.35
CA TRP A 64 6.90 -11.31 -0.41
C TRP A 64 5.93 -10.71 0.60
N LYS A 65 5.03 -11.54 1.08
CA LYS A 65 4.06 -11.12 2.09
C LYS A 65 4.75 -11.01 3.47
N ILE A 66 4.57 -9.88 4.13
CA ILE A 66 5.20 -9.59 5.42
C ILE A 66 4.21 -9.49 6.58
N GLY A 67 2.92 -9.46 6.30
CA GLY A 67 1.94 -9.42 7.37
C GLY A 67 0.52 -9.23 6.88
N GLU A 68 -0.39 -9.19 7.84
CA GLU A 68 -1.81 -8.96 7.60
C GLU A 68 -2.32 -7.97 8.63
N ILE A 69 -3.32 -7.17 8.23
CA ILE A 69 -4.02 -6.25 9.12
C ILE A 69 -5.51 -6.48 8.92
N ILE A 70 -6.24 -6.70 10.02
CA ILE A 70 -7.70 -6.67 9.99
C ILE A 70 -8.13 -5.22 10.12
N GLU A 71 -9.06 -4.77 9.27
CA GLU A 71 -9.56 -3.39 9.30
C GLU A 71 -10.01 -3.03 10.73
N PRO A 72 -9.34 -2.05 11.38
CA PRO A 72 -9.67 -1.71 12.76
C PRO A 72 -10.99 -0.96 12.88
N ASN A 73 -11.53 -0.46 11.77
CA ASN A 73 -12.72 0.39 11.75
C ASN A 73 -13.70 -0.09 10.67
N PRO A 74 -14.38 -1.24 10.89
CA PRO A 74 -15.29 -1.78 9.88
C PRO A 74 -16.43 -0.85 9.47
N SER A 75 -16.80 0.11 10.32
CA SER A 75 -17.81 1.11 9.99
C SER A 75 -17.37 2.05 8.86
N ILE A 76 -16.05 2.18 8.63
CA ILE A 76 -15.51 3.03 7.55
C ILE A 76 -15.41 2.26 6.24
N ASN A 77 -14.84 1.03 6.29
CA ASN A 77 -14.46 0.30 5.09
C ASN A 77 -15.04 -1.12 5.02
N GLY A 78 -15.91 -1.49 5.97
CA GLY A 78 -16.42 -2.84 6.08
C GLY A 78 -15.38 -3.80 6.63
N ASP A 79 -15.69 -5.09 6.57
CA ASP A 79 -14.78 -6.16 6.99
C ASP A 79 -13.72 -6.38 5.90
N VAL A 80 -12.49 -5.99 6.20
CA VAL A 80 -11.36 -6.08 5.26
C VAL A 80 -10.18 -6.73 5.93
N LEU A 81 -9.53 -7.63 5.19
CA LEU A 81 -8.21 -8.16 5.53
C LEU A 81 -7.21 -7.55 4.55
N TYR A 82 -6.27 -6.79 5.08
CA TYR A 82 -5.17 -6.22 4.30
C TYR A 82 -4.00 -7.19 4.27
N HIS A 83 -3.55 -7.55 3.07
CA HIS A 83 -2.38 -8.38 2.86
C HIS A 83 -1.21 -7.46 2.51
N MET A 84 -0.22 -7.38 3.39
CA MET A 84 0.89 -6.45 3.27
C MET A 84 2.09 -7.14 2.63
N TYR A 85 2.61 -6.56 1.55
CA TYR A 85 3.75 -7.08 0.80
C TYR A 85 4.91 -6.11 0.86
N ALA A 86 6.13 -6.64 0.96
CA ALA A 86 7.34 -5.91 0.67
C ALA A 86 7.72 -6.14 -0.79
N VAL A 87 8.13 -5.10 -1.49
CA VAL A 87 8.54 -5.15 -2.90
C VAL A 87 9.91 -4.48 -2.99
N ASN A 88 10.96 -5.22 -3.34
CA ASN A 88 12.30 -4.66 -3.40
C ASN A 88 12.91 -4.61 -4.80
N ALA A 89 12.20 -5.08 -5.82
CA ALA A 89 12.60 -4.95 -7.21
C ALA A 89 11.37 -4.86 -8.10
N TRP A 90 11.43 -4.00 -9.10
CA TRP A 90 10.33 -3.78 -10.05
C TRP A 90 10.85 -3.37 -11.42
N ALA A 91 9.99 -3.52 -12.44
CA ALA A 91 10.18 -3.01 -13.79
C ALA A 91 9.22 -1.85 -14.02
N GLY A 92 9.53 -0.98 -14.98
CA GLY A 92 8.68 0.16 -15.35
C GLY A 92 9.26 1.52 -14.97
N GLY A 93 10.47 1.57 -14.45
CA GLY A 93 11.16 2.81 -14.11
C GLY A 93 10.76 3.39 -12.77
N LYS A 94 10.52 4.70 -12.73
CA LYS A 94 10.13 5.39 -11.50
C LYS A 94 8.62 5.26 -11.27
N PRO A 95 8.18 5.07 -10.02
CA PRO A 95 6.75 5.13 -9.73
C PRO A 95 6.19 6.50 -10.07
N SER A 96 5.00 6.52 -10.64
CA SER A 96 4.27 7.74 -10.95
C SER A 96 2.79 7.50 -10.70
N ILE A 97 2.07 8.57 -10.31
CA ILE A 97 0.63 8.45 -10.06
C ILE A 97 -0.08 8.20 -11.39
N VAL A 98 -0.92 7.15 -11.42
CA VAL A 98 -1.84 6.86 -12.50
C VAL A 98 -3.26 6.90 -11.92
N GLY A 99 -4.14 7.67 -12.56
CA GLY A 99 -5.50 7.87 -12.06
C GLY A 99 -5.61 8.94 -10.97
N ASP A 100 -6.72 8.94 -10.26
CA ASP A 100 -7.08 9.99 -9.30
C ASP A 100 -7.27 9.51 -7.86
N GLU A 101 -6.92 8.26 -7.57
CA GLU A 101 -7.07 7.68 -6.23
C GLU A 101 -6.08 8.29 -5.22
N HIS A 102 -4.89 8.68 -5.69
CA HIS A 102 -3.85 9.28 -4.87
C HIS A 102 -3.50 10.68 -5.39
N SER A 103 -3.21 11.60 -4.46
CA SER A 103 -2.82 12.97 -4.79
C SER A 103 -1.30 13.16 -4.83
N GLU A 104 -0.56 12.29 -4.16
CA GLU A 104 0.88 12.42 -4.01
C GLU A 104 1.49 11.05 -3.71
N ILE A 105 2.70 10.81 -4.21
CA ILE A 105 3.56 9.69 -3.76
C ILE A 105 4.88 10.29 -3.31
N ARG A 106 5.47 9.69 -2.27
CA ARG A 106 6.72 10.20 -1.71
C ARG A 106 7.51 9.09 -1.04
N TRP A 107 8.83 9.15 -1.19
CA TRP A 107 9.74 8.30 -0.46
C TRP A 107 10.00 8.86 0.92
N PHE A 108 9.90 8.02 1.94
CA PHE A 108 10.25 8.32 3.32
C PHE A 108 11.28 7.32 3.80
N SER A 109 12.17 7.72 4.71
CA SER A 109 12.87 6.71 5.49
C SER A 109 11.84 5.89 6.28
N ILE A 110 12.15 4.64 6.59
CA ILE A 110 11.22 3.81 7.37
C ILE A 110 10.95 4.45 8.73
N HIS A 111 11.97 5.05 9.37
CA HIS A 111 11.78 5.78 10.63
C HIS A 111 10.80 6.94 10.47
N ALA A 112 10.96 7.75 9.42
CA ALA A 112 10.05 8.87 9.16
C ALA A 112 8.62 8.40 8.87
N ALA A 113 8.48 7.32 8.11
CA ALA A 113 7.17 6.73 7.82
C ALA A 113 6.45 6.29 9.08
N CYS A 114 7.17 5.67 10.03
CA CYS A 114 6.60 5.27 11.32
C CYS A 114 6.14 6.47 12.18
N ALA A 115 6.68 7.65 11.94
CA ALA A 115 6.38 8.86 12.71
C ALA A 115 5.34 9.76 12.04
N LEU A 116 4.82 9.40 10.87
CA LEU A 116 3.82 10.21 10.18
C LEU A 116 2.54 10.31 11.00
N GLN A 117 2.01 11.53 11.13
CA GLN A 117 0.80 11.79 11.91
C GLN A 117 -0.48 11.35 11.20
N HIS A 118 -0.48 11.36 9.87
CA HIS A 118 -1.68 11.13 9.07
C HIS A 118 -1.59 9.80 8.30
N LEU A 119 -1.11 8.74 8.96
CA LEU A 119 -1.22 7.39 8.42
C LEU A 119 -2.67 6.95 8.40
N ALA A 120 -3.08 6.29 7.32
CA ALA A 120 -4.42 5.73 7.23
C ALA A 120 -4.67 4.69 8.32
N LEU A 121 -3.69 3.84 8.59
CA LEU A 121 -3.77 2.82 9.64
C LEU A 121 -2.53 2.91 10.55
N ALA A 122 -2.76 3.03 11.86
CA ALA A 122 -1.67 2.96 12.83
C ALA A 122 -0.98 1.60 12.81
N GLU A 123 -1.69 0.56 12.41
CA GLU A 123 -1.22 -0.82 12.30
C GLU A 123 -0.12 -1.02 11.26
N TYR A 124 0.10 -0.05 10.36
CA TYR A 124 1.24 -0.08 9.46
C TYR A 124 2.58 -0.06 10.20
N VAL A 125 2.63 0.60 11.36
CA VAL A 125 3.90 0.85 12.06
C VAL A 125 4.61 -0.44 12.48
N PRO A 126 3.96 -1.41 13.14
CA PRO A 126 4.63 -2.67 13.47
C PRO A 126 5.15 -3.42 12.25
N ILE A 127 4.44 -3.34 11.12
CA ILE A 127 4.87 -4.00 9.88
C ILE A 127 6.06 -3.28 9.27
N LEU A 128 6.04 -1.94 9.24
CA LEU A 128 7.18 -1.14 8.78
C LEU A 128 8.45 -1.45 9.58
N ARG A 129 8.31 -1.64 10.89
CA ARG A 129 9.46 -1.96 11.75
C ARG A 129 10.11 -3.28 11.43
N LYS A 130 9.37 -4.25 10.87
CA LYS A 130 9.95 -5.51 10.42
C LYS A 130 10.92 -5.33 9.24
N LEU A 131 10.85 -4.20 8.55
CA LEU A 131 11.68 -3.90 7.39
C LEU A 131 12.99 -3.18 7.76
N LEU A 132 13.15 -2.84 9.02
CA LEU A 132 14.38 -2.21 9.55
C LEU A 132 15.52 -3.21 9.69
#